data_9104c1cc0e2cf232e7b95669bb03b808
#
_entry.id   9104c1cc0e2cf232e7b95669bb03b808
#
_cell.length_a   1.000
_cell.length_b   1.000
_cell.length_c   1.000
_cell.angle_alpha   90.00
_cell.angle_beta   90.00
_cell.angle_gamma   90.00
#
_symmetry.space_group_name_H-M   'P 1'
#
loop_
_entity.id
_entity.type
_entity.pdbx_description
1 polymer ?
#
loop_
_entity_poly.entity_id
_entity_poly.type
_entity_poly.pdbx_seq_one_letter_code
_entity_poly.pdbx_strand_id
1 'polypeptide(L)'
;MTITIPDDLVPWPDAEQIIVAALDQVAQQMTPQPWAGTWIPDDYETQIQQAPLIVVQRTTGAADINNQVDVPLVEIGVLAETRADAQKINSYLRAWMLDVFPTHPQVPVRIVSITERVGSVMPPWINPDHRYVNALYEITIRRPRSHK
;
A
#
# COMPACT_ATOMS: atom_id res chain seq x y z
N MET A 1 -1.43 -19.85 -14.14
CA MET A 1 -2.70 -20.44 -13.67
C MET A 1 -3.77 -19.36 -13.58
N THR A 2 -4.93 -19.62 -14.12
CA THR A 2 -6.08 -18.70 -14.01
C THR A 2 -7.07 -19.28 -13.02
N ILE A 3 -7.43 -18.49 -12.01
CA ILE A 3 -8.39 -18.92 -11.00
C ILE A 3 -9.75 -18.34 -11.34
N THR A 4 -10.75 -19.21 -11.38
CA THR A 4 -12.14 -18.81 -11.59
C THR A 4 -12.91 -19.05 -10.30
N ILE A 5 -13.63 -18.03 -9.84
CA ILE A 5 -14.49 -18.11 -8.67
C ILE A 5 -15.96 -17.97 -9.09
N PRO A 6 -16.94 -18.43 -8.28
CA PRO A 6 -18.34 -18.19 -8.55
C PRO A 6 -18.66 -16.69 -8.67
N ASP A 7 -19.64 -16.35 -9.48
CA ASP A 7 -20.01 -14.96 -9.76
C ASP A 7 -21.30 -14.50 -9.06
N ASP A 8 -21.83 -15.32 -8.17
CA ASP A 8 -23.07 -15.03 -7.43
C ASP A 8 -22.90 -14.00 -6.32
N LEU A 9 -21.68 -13.83 -5.81
CA LEU A 9 -21.34 -12.87 -4.77
C LEU A 9 -20.29 -11.89 -5.27
N VAL A 10 -20.31 -10.67 -4.73
CA VAL A 10 -19.25 -9.70 -4.97
C VAL A 10 -18.20 -9.88 -3.89
N PRO A 11 -16.95 -10.20 -4.25
CA PRO A 11 -15.89 -10.36 -3.27
C PRO A 11 -15.62 -9.06 -2.50
N TRP A 12 -15.10 -9.19 -1.28
CA TRP A 12 -14.58 -8.03 -0.55
C TRP A 12 -13.42 -7.42 -1.35
N PRO A 13 -13.28 -6.07 -1.33
CA PRO A 13 -12.16 -5.42 -2.00
C PRO A 13 -10.82 -5.88 -1.44
N ASP A 14 -9.85 -6.06 -2.31
CA ASP A 14 -8.46 -6.34 -1.94
C ASP A 14 -7.75 -5.01 -1.73
N ALA A 15 -7.58 -4.61 -0.47
CA ALA A 15 -6.99 -3.33 -0.11
C ALA A 15 -5.56 -3.19 -0.63
N GLU A 16 -4.77 -4.26 -0.60
CA GLU A 16 -3.39 -4.23 -1.09
C GLU A 16 -3.35 -3.92 -2.58
N GLN A 17 -4.14 -4.61 -3.37
CA GLN A 17 -4.16 -4.41 -4.83
C GLN A 17 -4.68 -3.03 -5.22
N ILE A 18 -5.68 -2.53 -4.52
CA ILE A 18 -6.24 -1.20 -4.77
C ILE A 18 -5.16 -0.13 -4.52
N ILE A 19 -4.43 -0.26 -3.43
CA ILE A 19 -3.39 0.70 -3.08
C ILE A 19 -2.21 0.58 -4.05
N VAL A 20 -1.76 -0.63 -4.37
CA VAL A 20 -0.66 -0.83 -5.32
C VAL A 20 -0.99 -0.23 -6.67
N ALA A 21 -2.21 -0.46 -7.19
CA ALA A 21 -2.61 0.09 -8.47
C ALA A 21 -2.61 1.62 -8.48
N ALA A 22 -3.06 2.24 -7.40
CA ALA A 22 -3.05 3.70 -7.27
C ALA A 22 -1.63 4.25 -7.11
N LEU A 23 -0.80 3.59 -6.31
CA LEU A 23 0.60 3.99 -6.10
C LEU A 23 1.45 3.80 -7.36
N ASP A 24 1.15 2.81 -8.17
CA ASP A 24 1.88 2.58 -9.42
C ASP A 24 1.78 3.77 -10.36
N GLN A 25 0.63 4.42 -10.41
CA GLN A 25 0.46 5.66 -11.19
C GLN A 25 1.30 6.80 -10.64
N VAL A 26 1.41 6.91 -9.33
CA VAL A 26 2.27 7.91 -8.68
C VAL A 26 3.73 7.60 -8.94
N ALA A 27 4.11 6.34 -8.86
CA ALA A 27 5.48 5.89 -9.10
C ALA A 27 5.96 6.23 -10.51
N GLN A 28 5.06 6.18 -11.50
CA GLN A 28 5.40 6.56 -12.89
C GLN A 28 5.83 8.01 -13.01
N GLN A 29 5.49 8.86 -12.06
CA GLN A 29 5.87 10.28 -12.05
C GLN A 29 7.19 10.53 -11.32
N MET A 30 7.77 9.49 -10.74
CA MET A 30 9.03 9.58 -10.00
C MET A 30 10.21 9.17 -10.87
N THR A 31 11.37 9.74 -10.60
CA THR A 31 12.63 9.41 -11.30
C THR A 31 13.73 9.14 -10.26
N PRO A 32 14.32 7.95 -10.24
CA PRO A 32 13.92 6.76 -11.00
C PRO A 32 12.58 6.20 -10.55
N GLN A 33 11.87 5.53 -11.45
CA GLN A 33 10.54 4.99 -11.14
C GLN A 33 10.64 3.83 -10.15
N PRO A 34 10.02 3.94 -8.96
CA PRO A 34 9.99 2.83 -8.01
C PRO A 34 9.14 1.66 -8.52
N TRP A 35 9.52 0.47 -8.11
CA TRP A 35 8.64 -0.69 -8.22
C TRP A 35 7.65 -0.67 -7.06
N ALA A 36 6.40 -1.02 -7.31
CA ALA A 36 5.38 -1.14 -6.27
C ALA A 36 4.73 -2.53 -6.31
N GLY A 37 4.59 -3.15 -5.15
CA GLY A 37 4.00 -4.47 -5.06
C GLY A 37 3.65 -4.85 -3.63
N THR A 38 3.23 -6.11 -3.45
CA THR A 38 2.76 -6.62 -2.15
C THR A 38 3.77 -7.53 -1.46
N TRP A 39 4.96 -7.68 -2.03
CA TRP A 39 6.03 -8.50 -1.46
C TRP A 39 7.38 -7.84 -1.74
N ILE A 40 8.41 -8.28 -1.03
CA ILE A 40 9.78 -7.87 -1.30
C ILE A 40 10.39 -8.91 -2.24
N PRO A 41 10.79 -8.54 -3.46
CA PRO A 41 11.41 -9.49 -4.39
C PRO A 41 12.70 -10.12 -3.83
N ASP A 42 12.99 -11.36 -4.22
CA ASP A 42 14.20 -12.06 -3.78
C ASP A 42 15.48 -11.33 -4.18
N ASP A 43 15.45 -10.66 -5.33
CA ASP A 43 16.60 -9.90 -5.86
C ASP A 43 16.54 -8.42 -5.49
N TYR A 44 15.88 -8.07 -4.40
CA TYR A 44 15.68 -6.68 -4.00
C TYR A 44 17.00 -5.89 -3.90
N GLU A 45 18.07 -6.54 -3.48
CA GLU A 45 19.37 -5.88 -3.33
C GLU A 45 19.89 -5.35 -4.66
N THR A 46 19.62 -6.06 -5.74
CA THR A 46 19.97 -5.62 -7.09
C THR A 46 19.01 -4.54 -7.57
N GLN A 47 17.73 -4.71 -7.31
CA GLN A 47 16.71 -3.75 -7.76
C GLN A 47 16.88 -2.37 -7.14
N ILE A 48 17.16 -2.29 -5.84
CA ILE A 48 17.29 -0.99 -5.16
C ILE A 48 18.49 -0.19 -5.62
N GLN A 49 19.48 -0.82 -6.25
CA GLN A 49 20.61 -0.09 -6.88
C GLN A 49 20.13 0.74 -8.07
N GLN A 50 19.04 0.36 -8.70
CA GLN A 50 18.48 1.06 -9.85
C GLN A 50 17.32 1.98 -9.47
N ALA A 51 16.43 1.53 -8.60
CA ALA A 51 15.28 2.29 -8.17
C ALA A 51 14.75 1.75 -6.84
N PRO A 52 14.13 2.59 -6.00
CA PRO A 52 13.52 2.13 -4.75
C PRO A 52 12.35 1.16 -4.97
N LEU A 53 11.98 0.45 -3.91
CA LEU A 53 10.81 -0.43 -3.88
C LEU A 53 9.78 0.15 -2.94
N ILE A 54 8.51 0.09 -3.34
CA ILE A 54 7.37 0.42 -2.48
C ILE A 54 6.62 -0.88 -2.22
N VAL A 55 6.46 -1.25 -0.95
CA VAL A 55 5.83 -2.51 -0.56
C VAL A 55 4.59 -2.21 0.27
N VAL A 56 3.45 -2.74 -0.16
CA VAL A 56 2.15 -2.54 0.47
C VAL A 56 1.69 -3.86 1.06
N GLN A 57 1.46 -3.90 2.38
CA GLN A 57 1.03 -5.12 3.06
C GLN A 57 -0.05 -4.82 4.08
N ARG A 58 -1.15 -5.59 4.00
CA ARG A 58 -2.14 -5.58 5.06
C ARG A 58 -1.59 -6.38 6.24
N THR A 59 -1.47 -5.74 7.39
CA THR A 59 -0.91 -6.38 8.58
C THR A 59 -2.00 -6.97 9.46
N THR A 60 -3.18 -6.33 9.52
CA THR A 60 -4.31 -6.79 10.30
C THR A 60 -5.58 -6.05 9.86
N GLY A 61 -6.63 -6.19 10.63
CA GLY A 61 -7.91 -5.53 10.38
C GLY A 61 -8.98 -6.54 9.95
N ALA A 62 -10.21 -6.14 10.12
CA ALA A 62 -11.36 -6.98 9.83
C ALA A 62 -12.56 -6.13 9.44
N ALA A 63 -13.62 -6.78 9.00
CA ALA A 63 -14.91 -6.12 8.79
C ALA A 63 -15.47 -5.63 10.12
N ASP A 64 -16.31 -4.61 10.06
CA ASP A 64 -17.06 -4.16 11.22
C ASP A 64 -18.14 -5.22 11.61
N ILE A 65 -18.74 -5.02 12.78
CA ILE A 65 -19.72 -5.97 13.32
C ILE A 65 -20.93 -6.17 12.38
N ASN A 66 -21.23 -5.16 11.56
CA ASN A 66 -22.35 -5.21 10.62
C ASN A 66 -21.95 -5.67 9.22
N ASN A 67 -20.67 -5.98 9.01
CA ASN A 67 -20.13 -6.39 7.73
C ASN A 67 -20.37 -5.37 6.59
N GLN A 68 -20.41 -4.08 6.93
CA GLN A 68 -20.64 -3.00 5.95
C GLN A 68 -19.37 -2.33 5.48
N VAL A 69 -18.31 -2.41 6.26
CA VAL A 69 -17.00 -1.85 5.92
C VAL A 69 -15.90 -2.84 6.27
N ASP A 70 -14.80 -2.76 5.56
CA ASP A 70 -13.55 -3.41 5.94
C ASP A 70 -12.61 -2.35 6.51
N VAL A 71 -11.88 -2.69 7.57
CA VAL A 71 -11.00 -1.77 8.25
C VAL A 71 -9.59 -2.35 8.29
N PRO A 72 -8.91 -2.46 7.14
CA PRO A 72 -7.54 -2.95 7.11
C PRO A 72 -6.56 -1.97 7.77
N LEU A 73 -5.58 -2.53 8.45
CA LEU A 73 -4.37 -1.83 8.82
C LEU A 73 -3.30 -2.19 7.79
N VAL A 74 -2.85 -1.19 7.05
CA VAL A 74 -1.95 -1.39 5.91
C VAL A 74 -0.63 -0.71 6.19
N GLU A 75 0.45 -1.46 6.02
CA GLU A 75 1.81 -0.96 6.04
C GLU A 75 2.24 -0.58 4.62
N ILE A 76 2.75 0.63 4.45
CA ILE A 76 3.41 1.04 3.22
C ILE A 76 4.86 1.34 3.55
N GLY A 77 5.75 0.52 3.02
CA GLY A 77 7.17 0.63 3.24
C GLY A 77 7.92 1.01 1.98
N VAL A 78 9.01 1.74 2.16
CA VAL A 78 9.92 2.11 1.08
C VAL A 78 11.30 1.55 1.41
N LEU A 79 11.83 0.74 0.50
CA LEU A 79 13.16 0.16 0.61
C LEU A 79 14.06 0.83 -0.42
N ALA A 80 15.16 1.43 0.05
CA ALA A 80 16.11 2.14 -0.79
C ALA A 80 17.54 1.92 -0.28
N GLU A 81 18.53 2.31 -1.07
CA GLU A 81 19.93 2.19 -0.67
C GLU A 81 20.28 3.11 0.49
N THR A 82 19.65 4.29 0.58
CA THR A 82 19.92 5.25 1.64
C THR A 82 18.65 5.58 2.40
N ARG A 83 18.83 5.93 3.67
CA ARG A 83 17.74 6.40 4.52
C ARG A 83 17.10 7.68 3.97
N ALA A 84 17.92 8.57 3.42
CA ALA A 84 17.43 9.85 2.88
C ALA A 84 16.46 9.61 1.71
N ASP A 85 16.79 8.69 0.81
CA ASP A 85 15.94 8.36 -0.32
C ASP A 85 14.65 7.68 0.13
N ALA A 86 14.75 6.69 1.03
CA ALA A 86 13.58 6.02 1.57
C ALA A 86 12.65 7.00 2.29
N GLN A 87 13.21 7.90 3.09
CA GLN A 87 12.45 8.89 3.84
C GLN A 87 11.78 9.91 2.92
N LYS A 88 12.48 10.34 1.88
CA LYS A 88 11.94 11.29 0.91
C LYS A 88 10.69 10.74 0.22
N ILE A 89 10.77 9.51 -0.24
CA ILE A 89 9.63 8.86 -0.90
C ILE A 89 8.50 8.62 0.10
N ASN A 90 8.82 8.11 1.28
CA ASN A 90 7.82 7.83 2.30
C ASN A 90 7.08 9.09 2.74
N SER A 91 7.79 10.22 2.87
CA SER A 91 7.18 11.50 3.22
C SER A 91 6.17 11.96 2.15
N TYR A 92 6.51 11.79 0.87
CA TYR A 92 5.58 12.08 -0.21
C TYR A 92 4.36 11.15 -0.17
N LEU A 93 4.58 9.86 0.02
CA LEU A 93 3.50 8.88 0.09
C LEU A 93 2.57 9.12 1.26
N ARG A 94 3.10 9.57 2.41
CA ARG A 94 2.25 9.95 3.54
C ARG A 94 1.29 11.08 3.18
N ALA A 95 1.80 12.13 2.55
CA ALA A 95 0.95 13.23 2.09
C ALA A 95 -0.08 12.73 1.08
N TRP A 96 0.35 11.94 0.12
CA TRP A 96 -0.52 11.41 -0.92
C TRP A 96 -1.61 10.50 -0.36
N MET A 97 -1.25 9.60 0.56
CA MET A 97 -2.21 8.67 1.16
C MET A 97 -3.28 9.40 1.97
N LEU A 98 -2.91 10.47 2.68
CA LEU A 98 -3.85 11.18 3.54
C LEU A 98 -4.67 12.23 2.77
N ASP A 99 -4.08 12.87 1.75
CA ASP A 99 -4.70 14.01 1.09
C ASP A 99 -5.32 13.67 -0.27
N VAL A 100 -4.80 12.67 -0.98
CA VAL A 100 -5.20 12.37 -2.37
C VAL A 100 -5.92 11.03 -2.49
N PHE A 101 -5.37 9.97 -1.90
CA PHE A 101 -5.86 8.60 -2.06
C PHE A 101 -7.37 8.47 -1.77
N PRO A 102 -7.92 9.05 -0.67
CA PRO A 102 -9.32 8.81 -0.33
C PRO A 102 -10.33 9.24 -1.39
N THR A 103 -9.97 10.21 -2.22
CA THR A 103 -10.85 10.76 -3.26
C THR A 103 -10.29 10.57 -4.67
N HIS A 104 -9.24 9.77 -4.82
CA HIS A 104 -8.59 9.59 -6.12
C HIS A 104 -9.51 8.85 -7.09
N PRO A 105 -9.71 9.36 -8.33
CA PRO A 105 -10.68 8.78 -9.27
C PRO A 105 -10.34 7.36 -9.72
N GLN A 106 -9.09 6.93 -9.60
CA GLN A 106 -8.67 5.57 -9.95
C GLN A 106 -8.93 4.55 -8.86
N VAL A 107 -9.35 4.98 -7.66
CA VAL A 107 -9.70 4.08 -6.57
C VAL A 107 -11.12 3.57 -6.82
N PRO A 108 -11.32 2.25 -7.04
CA PRO A 108 -12.61 1.73 -7.49
C PRO A 108 -13.63 1.48 -6.37
N VAL A 109 -13.30 1.87 -5.15
CA VAL A 109 -14.15 1.68 -3.98
C VAL A 109 -14.25 2.98 -3.20
N ARG A 110 -15.27 3.08 -2.34
CA ARG A 110 -15.42 4.25 -1.48
C ARG A 110 -14.53 4.10 -0.25
N ILE A 111 -13.61 5.03 -0.08
CA ILE A 111 -12.81 5.18 1.14
C ILE A 111 -13.58 6.11 2.07
N VAL A 112 -14.03 5.55 3.20
CA VAL A 112 -14.80 6.32 4.19
C VAL A 112 -13.88 7.20 5.01
N SER A 113 -12.74 6.65 5.44
CA SER A 113 -11.74 7.37 6.21
C SER A 113 -10.39 6.71 6.09
N ILE A 114 -9.35 7.49 6.37
CA ILE A 114 -7.99 7.00 6.51
C ILE A 114 -7.35 7.73 7.69
N THR A 115 -6.67 6.96 8.54
CA THR A 115 -5.97 7.49 9.71
C THR A 115 -4.56 6.91 9.74
N GLU A 116 -3.56 7.76 9.86
CA GLU A 116 -2.19 7.30 10.06
C GLU A 116 -2.05 6.81 11.50
N ARG A 117 -1.69 5.55 11.68
CA ARG A 117 -1.52 4.95 13.00
C ARG A 117 -0.09 5.00 13.50
N VAL A 118 0.86 4.82 12.58
CA VAL A 118 2.28 4.97 12.86
C VAL A 118 2.86 5.80 11.72
N GLY A 119 3.48 6.90 12.07
CA GLY A 119 4.15 7.76 11.09
C GLY A 119 5.45 7.13 10.60
N SER A 120 6.19 7.92 9.86
CA SER A 120 7.43 7.49 9.23
C SER A 120 8.43 6.98 10.28
N VAL A 121 8.72 5.68 10.24
CA VAL A 121 9.70 5.04 11.13
C VAL A 121 10.63 4.14 10.31
N MET A 122 11.80 3.90 10.83
CA MET A 122 12.76 2.97 10.24
C MET A 122 12.92 1.79 11.21
N PRO A 123 12.17 0.69 10.96
CA PRO A 123 12.30 -0.49 11.81
C PRO A 123 13.64 -1.19 11.58
N PRO A 124 14.05 -2.09 12.47
CA PRO A 124 15.21 -2.92 12.24
C PRO A 124 15.09 -3.69 10.93
N TRP A 125 16.18 -3.74 10.17
CA TRP A 125 16.25 -4.44 8.88
C TRP A 125 17.39 -5.45 8.90
N ILE A 126 17.20 -6.54 8.18
CA ILE A 126 18.17 -7.66 8.17
C ILE A 126 19.53 -7.21 7.63
N ASN A 127 19.53 -6.40 6.56
CA ASN A 127 20.76 -5.88 5.97
C ASN A 127 20.93 -4.42 6.40
N PRO A 128 21.94 -4.10 7.24
CA PRO A 128 22.13 -2.74 7.73
C PRO A 128 22.56 -1.74 6.66
N ASP A 129 23.01 -2.22 5.49
CA ASP A 129 23.40 -1.36 4.38
C ASP A 129 22.19 -0.81 3.60
N HIS A 130 21.01 -1.41 3.81
CA HIS A 130 19.78 -1.00 3.15
C HIS A 130 18.83 -0.36 4.15
N ARG A 131 18.01 0.55 3.69
CA ARG A 131 17.10 1.30 4.56
C ARG A 131 15.66 1.06 4.17
N TYR A 132 14.88 0.65 5.16
CA TYR A 132 13.44 0.43 5.05
C TYR A 132 12.74 1.41 5.97
N VAL A 133 11.90 2.27 5.40
CA VAL A 133 11.10 3.26 6.14
C VAL A 133 9.63 2.96 5.85
N ASN A 134 8.81 2.86 6.90
CA ASN A 134 7.40 2.54 6.72
C ASN A 134 6.50 3.49 7.49
N ALA A 135 5.22 3.45 7.11
CA ALA A 135 4.13 4.06 7.86
C ALA A 135 2.94 3.11 7.81
N LEU A 136 2.08 3.18 8.82
CA LEU A 136 0.90 2.34 8.94
C LEU A 136 -0.36 3.20 8.87
N TYR A 137 -1.32 2.75 8.09
CA TYR A 137 -2.60 3.44 7.88
C TYR A 137 -3.75 2.51 8.19
N GLU A 138 -4.69 3.00 8.99
CA GLU A 138 -5.99 2.35 9.15
C GLU A 138 -6.95 2.96 8.14
N ILE A 139 -7.48 2.13 7.26
CA ILE A 139 -8.33 2.57 6.15
C ILE A 139 -9.70 1.95 6.33
N THR A 140 -10.75 2.74 6.23
CA THR A 140 -12.12 2.23 6.26
C THR A 140 -12.65 2.21 4.84
N ILE A 141 -12.91 1.02 4.31
CA ILE A 141 -13.34 0.79 2.94
C ILE A 141 -14.78 0.31 2.95
N ARG A 142 -15.65 1.00 2.23
CA ARG A 142 -17.05 0.59 2.12
C ARG A 142 -17.18 -0.70 1.33
N ARG A 143 -17.92 -1.64 1.89
CA ARG A 143 -18.24 -2.88 1.18
C ARG A 143 -19.13 -2.56 -0.03
N PRO A 144 -18.81 -3.04 -1.23
CA PRO A 144 -19.71 -2.93 -2.36
C PRO A 144 -20.93 -3.83 -2.15
N ARG A 145 -21.90 -3.75 -3.03
CA ARG A 145 -23.09 -4.60 -2.97
C ARG A 145 -22.66 -6.07 -2.88
N SER A 146 -23.19 -6.81 -1.90
CA SER A 146 -22.74 -8.18 -1.60
C SER A 146 -23.27 -9.23 -2.57
N HIS A 147 -24.32 -8.90 -3.38
CA HIS A 147 -24.91 -9.79 -4.38
C HIS A 147 -24.99 -9.08 -5.72
N LYS A 148 -24.85 -9.85 -6.77
CA LYS A 148 -25.09 -9.35 -8.12
C LYS A 148 -26.55 -9.48 -8.52
#